data_5ad0c8963f3c6f281f6c856b0472961f
#
_entry.id   5ad0c8963f3c6f281f6c856b0472961f
#
_cell.length_a   1.000
_cell.length_b   1.000
_cell.length_c   1.000
_cell.angle_alpha   90.00
_cell.angle_beta   90.00
_cell.angle_gamma   90.00
#
_symmetry.space_group_name_H-M   'P 1'
#
loop_
_entity.id
_entity.type
_entity.pdbx_description
1 polymer ?
#
loop_
_entity_poly.entity_id
_entity_poly.type
_entity_poly.pdbx_seq_one_letter_code
_entity_poly.pdbx_strand_id
1 'polypeptide(L)'
;QFVDGKRWKHCGGLEAVTPEMKVTIAGQACFLLLNRDYGQNFAKVLTIMIYPSASLAGEEGENALPPVDAWPSSCVLLAWDEVKKTARDLRDERNEVIREFARQLDLEDGKEDGRPVIWDECQHTAWARVMSGEFLRHEFTRNGGRLAAKLTAGDPAEVFAAATELFFEMPDRLMQQHPEFYEMLR
;
A
#
# COMPACT_ATOMS: atom_id res chain seq x y z
N GLN A 1 -7.55 17.79 -7.18
CA GLN A 1 -6.18 17.63 -7.71
C GLN A 1 -5.80 16.17 -7.91
N PHE A 2 -5.90 15.28 -6.86
CA PHE A 2 -5.55 13.86 -7.03
C PHE A 2 -6.42 13.18 -8.10
N VAL A 3 -7.75 13.30 -7.97
CA VAL A 3 -8.71 12.67 -8.90
C VAL A 3 -8.52 13.15 -10.35
N ASP A 4 -8.31 14.45 -10.54
CA ASP A 4 -8.19 15.06 -11.88
C ASP A 4 -6.82 14.79 -12.53
N GLY A 5 -5.81 14.56 -11.70
CA GLY A 5 -4.44 14.28 -12.16
C GLY A 5 -4.19 12.84 -12.59
N LYS A 6 -5.15 11.91 -12.41
CA LYS A 6 -4.99 10.48 -12.71
C LYS A 6 -5.87 10.03 -13.86
N ARG A 7 -5.38 9.07 -14.65
CA ARG A 7 -6.20 8.36 -15.64
C ARG A 7 -6.90 7.20 -14.96
N TRP A 8 -8.22 7.22 -14.97
CA TRP A 8 -9.05 6.19 -14.38
C TRP A 8 -9.52 5.24 -15.49
N LYS A 9 -9.23 3.95 -15.32
CA LYS A 9 -9.62 2.91 -16.26
C LYS A 9 -10.27 1.74 -15.52
N HIS A 10 -10.96 0.91 -16.26
CA HIS A 10 -11.57 -0.31 -15.76
C HIS A 10 -11.21 -1.52 -16.62
N CYS A 11 -11.30 -2.70 -16.04
CA CYS A 11 -11.11 -3.99 -16.72
C CYS A 11 -11.92 -5.09 -16.00
N GLY A 12 -11.75 -6.34 -16.41
CA GLY A 12 -12.37 -7.49 -15.72
C GLY A 12 -13.90 -7.47 -15.73
N GLY A 13 -14.53 -6.93 -16.80
CA GLY A 13 -15.99 -6.87 -16.90
C GLY A 13 -16.67 -5.72 -16.14
N LEU A 14 -15.90 -4.80 -15.53
CA LEU A 14 -16.47 -3.58 -14.96
C LEU A 14 -16.92 -2.64 -16.09
N GLU A 15 -18.16 -2.13 -16.03
CA GLU A 15 -18.71 -1.29 -17.11
C GLU A 15 -18.13 0.11 -17.15
N ALA A 16 -17.91 0.73 -15.99
CA ALA A 16 -17.38 2.10 -15.89
C ALA A 16 -16.79 2.39 -14.52
N VAL A 17 -15.86 3.35 -14.44
CA VAL A 17 -15.38 3.92 -13.18
C VAL A 17 -16.31 5.01 -12.70
N THR A 18 -16.98 4.77 -11.56
CA THR A 18 -17.93 5.72 -10.98
C THR A 18 -17.24 6.84 -10.18
N PRO A 19 -17.92 7.98 -9.95
CA PRO A 19 -17.42 9.02 -9.03
C PRO A 19 -17.18 8.49 -7.61
N GLU A 20 -18.00 7.56 -7.12
CA GLU A 20 -17.83 6.90 -5.82
C GLU A 20 -16.48 6.19 -5.75
N MET A 21 -16.13 5.38 -6.75
CA MET A 21 -14.85 4.68 -6.82
C MET A 21 -13.68 5.65 -6.73
N LYS A 22 -13.71 6.73 -7.51
CA LYS A 22 -12.65 7.74 -7.53
C LYS A 22 -12.46 8.42 -6.18
N VAL A 23 -13.55 8.84 -5.55
CA VAL A 23 -13.51 9.55 -4.26
C VAL A 23 -13.05 8.62 -3.14
N THR A 24 -13.56 7.38 -3.11
CA THR A 24 -13.19 6.38 -2.09
C THR A 24 -11.70 6.04 -2.14
N ILE A 25 -11.18 5.77 -3.34
CA ILE A 25 -9.75 5.46 -3.54
C ILE A 25 -8.89 6.70 -3.23
N ALA A 26 -9.26 7.86 -3.76
CA ALA A 26 -8.52 9.09 -3.53
C ALA A 26 -8.46 9.47 -2.05
N GLY A 27 -9.57 9.30 -1.32
CA GLY A 27 -9.63 9.56 0.13
C GLY A 27 -8.62 8.70 0.90
N GLN A 28 -8.61 7.39 0.67
CA GLN A 28 -7.69 6.47 1.33
C GLN A 28 -6.23 6.72 0.93
N ALA A 29 -5.94 6.90 -0.36
CA ALA A 29 -4.59 7.21 -0.83
C ALA A 29 -4.04 8.52 -0.22
N CYS A 30 -4.88 9.54 -0.10
CA CYS A 30 -4.49 10.83 0.46
C CYS A 30 -4.20 10.81 1.97
N PHE A 31 -4.63 9.79 2.72
CA PHE A 31 -4.20 9.63 4.12
C PHE A 31 -2.68 9.55 4.24
N LEU A 32 -2.01 8.91 3.31
CA LEU A 32 -0.54 8.79 3.27
C LEU A 32 0.18 10.13 3.10
N LEU A 33 -0.52 11.15 2.63
CA LEU A 33 0.01 12.49 2.37
C LEU A 33 -0.33 13.49 3.48
N LEU A 34 -1.03 13.08 4.53
CA LEU A 34 -1.35 13.97 5.65
C LEU A 34 -0.07 14.48 6.32
N ASN A 35 -0.05 15.78 6.63
CA ASN A 35 1.09 16.48 7.24
C ASN A 35 2.38 16.48 6.38
N ARG A 36 2.26 16.32 5.07
CA ARG A 36 3.38 16.37 4.11
C ARG A 36 3.21 17.52 3.15
N ASP A 37 4.33 17.99 2.61
CA ASP A 37 4.31 19.03 1.56
C ASP A 37 3.60 18.50 0.31
N TYR A 38 2.62 19.28 -0.17
CA TYR A 38 1.72 18.91 -1.28
C TYR A 38 2.40 18.67 -2.65
N GLY A 39 3.72 18.72 -2.72
CA GLY A 39 4.46 18.50 -3.96
C GLY A 39 4.56 17.04 -4.42
N GLN A 40 4.26 16.09 -3.55
CA GLN A 40 4.45 14.65 -3.80
C GLN A 40 3.10 13.90 -3.89
N ASN A 41 2.29 14.25 -4.87
CA ASN A 41 0.96 13.62 -5.08
C ASN A 41 1.05 12.33 -5.89
N PHE A 42 1.93 11.36 -5.49
CA PHE A 42 2.14 10.13 -6.26
C PHE A 42 2.36 10.45 -7.75
N ALA A 43 3.37 11.29 -8.03
CA ALA A 43 3.60 11.83 -9.37
C ALA A 43 3.85 10.75 -10.43
N LYS A 44 4.42 9.62 -10.03
CA LYS A 44 4.68 8.48 -10.91
C LYS A 44 3.45 7.62 -11.18
N VAL A 45 2.44 7.65 -10.34
CA VAL A 45 1.17 6.96 -10.60
C VAL A 45 0.39 7.73 -11.64
N LEU A 46 0.37 7.24 -12.86
CA LEU A 46 -0.34 7.87 -13.97
C LEU A 46 -1.74 7.29 -14.20
N THR A 47 -1.91 6.01 -13.90
CA THR A 47 -3.17 5.30 -14.16
C THR A 47 -3.62 4.53 -12.92
N ILE A 48 -4.90 4.62 -12.62
CA ILE A 48 -5.57 3.76 -11.64
C ILE A 48 -6.55 2.88 -12.41
N MET A 49 -6.30 1.58 -12.36
CA MET A 49 -7.09 0.55 -13.00
C MET A 49 -7.96 -0.14 -11.96
N ILE A 50 -9.25 -0.23 -12.21
CA ILE A 50 -10.21 -0.83 -11.28
C ILE A 50 -10.85 -2.05 -11.95
N TYR A 51 -10.93 -3.15 -11.22
CA TYR A 51 -11.64 -4.36 -11.61
C TYR A 51 -12.66 -4.76 -10.52
N PRO A 52 -13.70 -5.54 -10.86
CA PRO A 52 -14.86 -5.67 -9.95
C PRO A 52 -14.56 -6.48 -8.69
N SER A 53 -13.75 -7.54 -8.78
CA SER A 53 -13.52 -8.46 -7.67
C SER A 53 -12.12 -9.05 -7.66
N ALA A 54 -11.56 -9.18 -6.45
CA ALA A 54 -10.27 -9.84 -6.21
C ALA A 54 -10.24 -11.30 -6.66
N SER A 55 -11.41 -11.96 -6.76
CA SER A 55 -11.51 -13.34 -7.25
C SER A 55 -11.09 -13.49 -8.72
N LEU A 56 -11.11 -12.41 -9.51
CA LEU A 56 -10.66 -12.43 -10.91
C LEU A 56 -9.12 -12.50 -11.06
N ALA A 57 -8.38 -12.28 -9.99
CA ALA A 57 -6.94 -12.40 -10.01
C ALA A 57 -6.54 -13.88 -10.14
N GLY A 58 -5.92 -14.23 -11.28
CA GLY A 58 -5.52 -15.61 -11.58
C GLY A 58 -6.56 -16.47 -12.27
N GLU A 59 -7.74 -15.95 -12.62
CA GLU A 59 -8.70 -16.64 -13.46
C GLU A 59 -8.26 -16.60 -14.94
N GLU A 60 -8.61 -17.66 -15.68
CA GLU A 60 -8.45 -17.73 -17.14
C GLU A 60 -9.80 -17.44 -17.81
N GLY A 61 -9.79 -16.67 -18.89
CA GLY A 61 -11.01 -16.40 -19.65
C GLY A 61 -11.09 -14.97 -20.21
N GLU A 62 -12.24 -14.64 -20.79
CA GLU A 62 -12.46 -13.37 -21.48
C GLU A 62 -12.36 -12.13 -20.58
N ASN A 63 -12.61 -12.29 -19.28
CA ASN A 63 -12.48 -11.26 -18.26
C ASN A 63 -11.21 -11.40 -17.40
N ALA A 64 -10.30 -12.29 -17.79
CA ALA A 64 -9.04 -12.50 -17.07
C ALA A 64 -8.23 -11.21 -17.00
N LEU A 65 -7.63 -10.98 -15.83
CA LEU A 65 -6.70 -9.88 -15.65
C LEU A 65 -5.35 -10.27 -16.26
N PRO A 66 -4.71 -9.37 -17.01
CA PRO A 66 -3.32 -9.58 -17.41
C PRO A 66 -2.43 -9.87 -16.18
N PRO A 67 -1.36 -10.67 -16.35
CA PRO A 67 -0.40 -10.89 -15.27
C PRO A 67 0.11 -9.58 -14.69
N VAL A 68 0.43 -9.57 -13.40
CA VAL A 68 0.91 -8.36 -12.68
C VAL A 68 2.10 -7.73 -13.40
N ASP A 69 3.01 -8.55 -13.90
CA ASP A 69 4.22 -8.09 -14.63
C ASP A 69 3.92 -7.43 -15.97
N ALA A 70 2.70 -7.58 -16.48
CA ALA A 70 2.29 -6.92 -17.73
C ALA A 70 1.87 -5.45 -17.55
N TRP A 71 1.73 -4.99 -16.30
CA TRP A 71 1.33 -3.63 -16.00
C TRP A 71 2.54 -2.72 -15.80
N PRO A 72 2.52 -1.49 -16.35
CA PRO A 72 3.55 -0.51 -16.04
C PRO A 72 3.59 -0.19 -14.55
N SER A 73 4.77 0.05 -13.98
CA SER A 73 4.94 0.51 -12.59
C SER A 73 4.19 1.83 -12.28
N SER A 74 3.82 2.58 -13.31
CA SER A 74 2.96 3.77 -13.21
C SER A 74 1.46 3.48 -13.13
N CYS A 75 1.06 2.19 -13.08
CA CYS A 75 -0.32 1.74 -12.99
C CYS A 75 -0.57 1.07 -11.64
N VAL A 76 -1.56 1.57 -10.92
CA VAL A 76 -2.09 0.94 -9.71
C VAL A 76 -3.32 0.13 -10.10
N LEU A 77 -3.39 -1.13 -9.68
CA LEU A 77 -4.49 -2.05 -9.96
C LEU A 77 -5.24 -2.36 -8.67
N LEU A 78 -6.55 -2.11 -8.61
CA LEU A 78 -7.36 -2.23 -7.40
C LEU A 78 -8.65 -3.03 -7.64
N ALA A 79 -8.95 -3.96 -6.73
CA ALA A 79 -10.21 -4.69 -6.68
C ALA A 79 -11.29 -3.86 -5.99
N TRP A 80 -12.38 -3.55 -6.67
CA TRP A 80 -13.42 -2.68 -6.11
C TRP A 80 -14.15 -3.29 -4.92
N ASP A 81 -14.37 -4.59 -4.90
CA ASP A 81 -14.96 -5.29 -3.75
C ASP A 81 -14.10 -5.15 -2.48
N GLU A 82 -12.79 -5.29 -2.56
CA GLU A 82 -11.88 -5.09 -1.43
C GLU A 82 -11.81 -3.62 -1.02
N VAL A 83 -11.72 -2.69 -1.96
CA VAL A 83 -11.76 -1.24 -1.67
C VAL A 83 -13.04 -0.85 -0.92
N LYS A 84 -14.21 -1.37 -1.33
CA LYS A 84 -15.48 -1.11 -0.62
C LYS A 84 -15.51 -1.72 0.77
N LYS A 85 -14.97 -2.91 0.92
CA LYS A 85 -14.93 -3.62 2.19
C LYS A 85 -14.11 -2.82 3.21
N THR A 86 -12.91 -2.42 2.85
CA THR A 86 -12.02 -1.66 3.73
C THR A 86 -12.54 -0.25 4.03
N ALA A 87 -13.20 0.41 3.07
CA ALA A 87 -13.82 1.71 3.29
C ALA A 87 -14.99 1.68 4.31
N ARG A 88 -15.59 0.50 4.54
CA ARG A 88 -16.71 0.33 5.50
C ARG A 88 -16.25 -0.12 6.88
N ASP A 89 -15.16 -0.85 6.96
CA ASP A 89 -14.62 -1.37 8.22
C ASP A 89 -13.16 -0.91 8.39
N LEU A 90 -13.00 0.17 9.16
CA LEU A 90 -11.70 0.76 9.51
C LEU A 90 -10.91 -0.09 10.53
N ARG A 91 -11.37 -1.28 10.86
CA ARG A 91 -10.71 -2.22 11.78
C ARG A 91 -10.35 -3.54 11.09
N ASP A 92 -10.56 -3.64 9.80
CA ASP A 92 -10.05 -4.74 9.01
C ASP A 92 -8.54 -4.54 8.83
N GLU A 93 -7.73 -5.54 9.17
CA GLU A 93 -6.26 -5.50 9.08
C GLU A 93 -5.76 -5.33 7.62
N ARG A 94 -6.66 -5.10 6.68
CA ARG A 94 -6.38 -5.01 5.25
C ARG A 94 -6.93 -3.73 4.66
N ASN A 95 -6.04 -2.94 4.09
CA ASN A 95 -6.41 -1.85 3.22
C ASN A 95 -5.55 -1.86 1.96
N GLU A 96 -6.07 -2.47 0.90
CA GLU A 96 -5.36 -2.61 -0.36
C GLU A 96 -4.94 -1.26 -0.95
N VAL A 97 -5.77 -0.22 -0.78
CA VAL A 97 -5.44 1.13 -1.28
C VAL A 97 -4.23 1.69 -0.54
N ILE A 98 -4.27 1.70 0.80
CA ILE A 98 -3.15 2.20 1.61
C ILE A 98 -1.88 1.42 1.30
N ARG A 99 -1.97 0.10 1.24
CA ARG A 99 -0.83 -0.77 0.96
C ARG A 99 -0.23 -0.50 -0.41
N GLU A 100 -1.04 -0.46 -1.45
CA GLU A 100 -0.55 -0.24 -2.81
C GLU A 100 0.03 1.17 -2.98
N PHE A 101 -0.61 2.18 -2.40
CA PHE A 101 -0.07 3.54 -2.45
C PHE A 101 1.17 3.74 -1.57
N ALA A 102 1.34 2.98 -0.49
CA ALA A 102 2.61 2.95 0.25
C ALA A 102 3.75 2.40 -0.63
N ARG A 103 3.52 1.31 -1.39
CA ARG A 103 4.49 0.82 -2.38
C ARG A 103 4.83 1.88 -3.43
N GLN A 104 3.85 2.66 -3.87
CA GLN A 104 4.09 3.74 -4.82
C GLN A 104 4.93 4.88 -4.24
N LEU A 105 4.87 5.14 -2.93
CA LEU A 105 5.78 6.07 -2.26
C LEU A 105 7.21 5.55 -2.23
N ASP A 106 7.38 4.26 -2.01
CA ASP A 106 8.69 3.62 -2.04
C ASP A 106 9.31 3.67 -3.46
N LEU A 107 8.47 3.47 -4.48
CA LEU A 107 8.87 3.51 -5.89
C LEU A 107 9.19 4.91 -6.45
N GLU A 108 9.00 5.99 -5.69
CA GLU A 108 9.15 7.35 -6.23
C GLU A 108 10.58 7.69 -6.65
N ASP A 109 11.62 7.06 -6.11
CA ASP A 109 13.00 7.18 -6.60
C ASP A 109 13.36 6.15 -7.67
N GLY A 110 12.49 5.17 -7.92
CA GLY A 110 12.69 4.08 -8.88
C GLY A 110 13.25 2.81 -8.25
N LYS A 111 13.28 2.71 -6.92
CA LYS A 111 13.71 1.54 -6.17
C LYS A 111 12.57 1.01 -5.32
N GLU A 112 12.45 -0.30 -5.25
CA GLU A 112 11.57 -1.00 -4.31
C GLU A 112 12.43 -1.54 -3.16
N ASP A 113 12.87 -0.66 -2.28
CA ASP A 113 13.79 -1.03 -1.21
C ASP A 113 13.27 -0.72 0.21
N GLY A 114 11.99 -0.34 0.31
CA GLY A 114 11.33 0.00 1.56
C GLY A 114 11.81 1.33 2.17
N ARG A 115 12.36 2.24 1.34
CA ARG A 115 12.91 3.54 1.75
C ARG A 115 12.24 4.67 1.00
N PRO A 116 11.03 5.05 1.36
CA PRO A 116 10.31 6.09 0.64
C PRO A 116 11.08 7.42 0.67
N VAL A 117 11.13 8.10 -0.48
CA VAL A 117 11.84 9.38 -0.71
C VAL A 117 11.42 10.49 0.26
N ILE A 118 10.24 10.36 0.84
CA ILE A 118 9.70 11.28 1.83
C ILE A 118 10.47 11.34 3.16
N TRP A 119 11.38 10.39 3.37
CA TRP A 119 12.23 10.33 4.55
C TRP A 119 13.59 10.99 4.29
N ASP A 120 14.13 11.61 5.32
CA ASP A 120 15.50 12.09 5.32
C ASP A 120 16.51 10.95 5.59
N GLU A 121 17.80 11.23 5.47
CA GLU A 121 18.85 10.23 5.71
C GLU A 121 18.86 9.67 7.15
N CYS A 122 18.46 10.48 8.13
CA CYS A 122 18.34 10.04 9.51
C CYS A 122 17.23 9.01 9.66
N GLN A 123 16.07 9.27 9.04
CA GLN A 123 14.92 8.37 9.03
C GLN A 123 15.23 7.09 8.26
N HIS A 124 15.91 7.18 7.11
CA HIS A 124 16.38 6.00 6.37
C HIS A 124 17.33 5.13 7.20
N THR A 125 18.27 5.76 7.92
CA THR A 125 19.20 5.04 8.79
C THR A 125 18.50 4.37 9.97
N ALA A 126 17.56 5.07 10.61
CA ALA A 126 16.77 4.52 11.70
C ALA A 126 15.89 3.35 11.22
N TRP A 127 15.21 3.50 10.07
CA TRP A 127 14.43 2.44 9.43
C TRP A 127 15.29 1.22 9.09
N ALA A 128 16.44 1.41 8.45
CA ALA A 128 17.35 0.32 8.14
C ALA A 128 17.79 -0.44 9.40
N ARG A 129 17.95 0.26 10.53
CA ARG A 129 18.27 -0.36 11.81
C ARG A 129 17.10 -1.16 12.39
N VAL A 130 15.87 -0.67 12.26
CA VAL A 130 14.66 -1.41 12.63
C VAL A 130 14.51 -2.65 11.76
N MET A 131 14.77 -2.52 10.45
CA MET A 131 14.64 -3.62 9.47
C MET A 131 15.75 -4.66 9.55
N SER A 132 17.00 -4.28 9.85
CA SER A 132 18.18 -5.16 9.76
C SER A 132 18.45 -5.98 11.02
N GLY A 133 17.72 -5.77 12.11
CA GLY A 133 18.06 -6.37 13.39
C GLY A 133 17.72 -7.86 13.49
N GLU A 134 18.59 -8.60 14.20
CA GLU A 134 18.21 -9.88 14.81
C GLU A 134 16.95 -9.75 15.66
N PHE A 135 16.64 -8.53 16.12
CA PHE A 135 15.44 -8.09 16.78
C PHE A 135 14.16 -8.51 16.01
N LEU A 136 14.11 -8.31 14.71
CA LEU A 136 12.96 -8.67 13.89
C LEU A 136 12.72 -10.18 13.85
N ARG A 137 13.78 -10.99 13.80
CA ARG A 137 13.64 -12.46 13.82
C ARG A 137 13.10 -13.00 15.14
N HIS A 138 13.42 -12.36 16.26
CA HIS A 138 13.04 -12.84 17.59
C HIS A 138 11.62 -12.44 17.98
N GLU A 139 11.21 -11.21 17.70
CA GLU A 139 9.89 -10.69 18.06
C GLU A 139 8.79 -11.21 17.12
N PHE A 140 9.08 -11.28 15.82
CA PHE A 140 8.08 -11.65 14.83
C PHE A 140 7.74 -13.13 14.80
N THR A 141 8.68 -14.01 15.08
CA THR A 141 8.40 -15.45 15.22
C THR A 141 7.55 -15.79 16.44
N ARG A 142 7.56 -14.95 17.47
CA ARG A 142 6.82 -15.19 18.72
C ARG A 142 5.36 -14.80 18.65
N ASN A 143 4.97 -13.84 17.83
CA ASN A 143 3.61 -13.29 17.78
C ASN A 143 2.82 -13.59 16.48
N GLY A 144 3.40 -14.31 15.52
CA GLY A 144 2.70 -14.95 14.38
C GLY A 144 1.79 -14.07 13.51
N GLY A 145 2.00 -12.74 13.47
CA GLY A 145 1.17 -11.84 12.69
C GLY A 145 1.54 -11.76 11.21
N ARG A 146 0.68 -11.15 10.41
CA ARG A 146 0.85 -10.95 8.96
C ARG A 146 2.13 -10.17 8.60
N LEU A 147 2.47 -9.15 9.40
CA LEU A 147 3.71 -8.40 9.25
C LEU A 147 4.94 -9.30 9.46
N ALA A 148 4.89 -10.23 10.42
CA ALA A 148 5.92 -11.21 10.65
C ALA A 148 6.18 -12.10 9.43
N ALA A 149 5.12 -12.56 8.75
CA ALA A 149 5.24 -13.36 7.53
C ALA A 149 5.91 -12.58 6.39
N LYS A 150 5.64 -11.29 6.26
CA LYS A 150 6.25 -10.40 5.26
C LYS A 150 7.72 -10.13 5.53
N LEU A 151 8.07 -9.92 6.79
CA LEU A 151 9.47 -9.78 7.22
C LEU A 151 10.29 -11.06 6.99
N THR A 152 9.66 -12.22 7.20
CA THR A 152 10.30 -13.52 6.94
C THR A 152 10.58 -13.72 5.44
N ALA A 153 9.76 -13.15 4.58
CA ALA A 153 9.94 -13.19 3.13
C ALA A 153 11.13 -12.33 2.66
N GLY A 154 11.63 -11.39 3.49
CA GLY A 154 12.85 -10.63 3.22
C GLY A 154 12.68 -9.54 2.15
N ASP A 155 11.45 -9.10 1.88
CA ASP A 155 11.13 -8.01 0.96
C ASP A 155 10.89 -6.71 1.72
N PRO A 156 11.85 -5.74 1.71
CA PRO A 156 11.73 -4.49 2.46
C PRO A 156 10.54 -3.63 2.02
N ALA A 157 10.21 -3.60 0.72
CA ALA A 157 9.09 -2.83 0.19
C ALA A 157 7.76 -3.36 0.72
N GLU A 158 7.60 -4.68 0.77
CA GLU A 158 6.41 -5.33 1.34
C GLU A 158 6.30 -5.10 2.85
N VAL A 159 7.43 -5.04 3.56
CA VAL A 159 7.42 -4.72 5.00
C VAL A 159 6.99 -3.27 5.23
N PHE A 160 7.53 -2.33 4.47
CA PHE A 160 7.13 -0.93 4.54
C PHE A 160 5.63 -0.76 4.25
N ALA A 161 5.15 -1.38 3.18
CA ALA A 161 3.73 -1.32 2.80
C ALA A 161 2.82 -1.93 3.89
N ALA A 162 3.18 -3.08 4.45
CA ALA A 162 2.41 -3.74 5.50
C ALA A 162 2.45 -2.98 6.84
N ALA A 163 3.60 -2.40 7.21
CA ALA A 163 3.71 -1.57 8.40
C ALA A 163 2.88 -0.29 8.28
N THR A 164 2.91 0.34 7.10
CA THR A 164 2.10 1.53 6.79
C THR A 164 0.61 1.21 6.82
N GLU A 165 0.19 0.09 6.23
CA GLU A 165 -1.19 -0.40 6.31
C GLU A 165 -1.64 -0.55 7.78
N LEU A 166 -0.85 -1.24 8.61
CA LEU A 166 -1.14 -1.41 10.04
C LEU A 166 -1.15 -0.08 10.82
N PHE A 167 -0.30 0.87 10.46
CA PHE A 167 -0.25 2.17 11.10
C PHE A 167 -1.57 2.93 10.97
N PHE A 168 -2.22 2.85 9.81
CA PHE A 168 -3.49 3.53 9.57
C PHE A 168 -4.71 2.73 10.05
N GLU A 169 -4.69 1.41 9.90
CA GLU A 169 -5.85 0.55 10.22
C GLU A 169 -5.86 0.11 11.70
N MET A 170 -4.71 -0.19 12.26
CA MET A 170 -4.56 -0.78 13.60
C MET A 170 -3.42 -0.13 14.40
N PRO A 171 -3.40 1.21 14.56
CA PRO A 171 -2.29 1.93 15.19
C PRO A 171 -1.96 1.43 16.61
N ASP A 172 -2.98 1.16 17.41
CA ASP A 172 -2.78 0.65 18.78
C ASP A 172 -2.08 -0.70 18.80
N ARG A 173 -2.42 -1.57 17.87
CA ARG A 173 -1.78 -2.88 17.73
C ARG A 173 -0.34 -2.75 17.25
N LEU A 174 -0.09 -1.90 16.26
CA LEU A 174 1.27 -1.63 15.80
C LEU A 174 2.12 -1.07 16.94
N MET A 175 1.61 -0.09 17.68
CA MET A 175 2.30 0.51 18.82
C MET A 175 2.60 -0.51 19.92
N GLN A 176 1.68 -1.45 20.21
CA GLN A 176 1.87 -2.46 21.25
C GLN A 176 2.82 -3.57 20.85
N GLN A 177 2.72 -4.04 19.59
CA GLN A 177 3.49 -5.18 19.11
C GLN A 177 4.84 -4.78 18.50
N HIS A 178 4.89 -3.61 17.87
CA HIS A 178 6.02 -3.12 17.08
C HIS A 178 6.22 -1.61 17.28
N PRO A 179 6.51 -1.15 18.51
CA PRO A 179 6.58 0.28 18.84
C PRO A 179 7.59 1.05 17.98
N GLU A 180 8.66 0.41 17.54
CA GLU A 180 9.67 1.05 16.69
C GLU A 180 9.16 1.35 15.28
N PHE A 181 8.37 0.45 14.70
CA PHE A 181 7.69 0.73 13.43
C PHE A 181 6.67 1.85 13.58
N TYR A 182 5.92 1.86 14.69
CA TYR A 182 4.96 2.91 14.97
C TYR A 182 5.63 4.29 15.06
N GLU A 183 6.71 4.41 15.83
CA GLU A 183 7.44 5.67 15.98
C GLU A 183 8.08 6.15 14.68
N MET A 184 8.50 5.24 13.81
CA MET A 184 9.07 5.58 12.50
C MET A 184 8.03 6.12 11.50
N LEU A 185 6.77 5.69 11.63
CA LEU A 185 5.69 6.06 10.71
C LEU A 185 4.88 7.27 11.21
N ARG A 186 5.00 7.60 12.49
CA ARG A 186 4.34 8.75 13.13
C ARG A 186 4.96 10.08 12.68
#